data_5d85fb6d52ab1fc302b94dd7a99693aa
#
_entry.id   5d85fb6d52ab1fc302b94dd7a99693aa
#
_cell.length_a   1.000
_cell.length_b   1.000
_cell.length_c   1.000
_cell.angle_alpha   90.00
_cell.angle_beta   90.00
_cell.angle_gamma   90.00
#
_symmetry.space_group_name_H-M   'P 1'
#
loop_
_entity.id
_entity.type
_entity.pdbx_description
1 polymer ?
#
loop_
_entity_poly.entity_id
_entity_poly.type
_entity_poly.pdbx_seq_one_letter_code
_entity_poly.pdbx_strand_id
1 'polypeptide(L)'
;MKAGNLGINSPCTNHVMPQCNPDIEIGNEEIFEFKGLKLYTYKMPGHTDGTVVYYAEIDQDKVLFTGDFFFPYGERGEFASTGWKGDLSYSPEKMTQSFSRLYDMKLNVNLVLSGHGIPLFGEKAQDLTRVAFKYHILNNR
;
A
#
# COMPACT_ATOMS: atom_id res chain seq x y z
N MET A 1 7.81 -1.01 -14.72
CA MET A 1 7.89 0.47 -14.78
C MET A 1 8.42 0.87 -16.14
N LYS A 2 7.61 1.46 -17.01
CA LYS A 2 8.13 2.21 -18.17
C LYS A 2 8.93 3.37 -17.60
N ALA A 3 10.08 3.73 -18.22
CA ALA A 3 10.95 4.80 -17.76
C ALA A 3 10.11 5.98 -17.23
N GLY A 4 10.07 6.19 -15.94
CA GLY A 4 9.23 7.17 -15.29
C GLY A 4 10.05 8.31 -14.72
N ASN A 5 9.63 9.55 -14.98
CA ASN A 5 10.04 10.68 -14.17
C ASN A 5 9.47 10.47 -12.76
N LEU A 6 10.36 10.33 -11.80
CA LEU A 6 10.01 10.34 -10.40
C LEU A 6 9.65 11.76 -9.98
N GLY A 7 8.54 12.31 -10.24
CA GLY A 7 8.02 13.63 -9.86
C GLY A 7 9.01 14.70 -9.34
N ILE A 8 8.69 15.96 -9.51
CA ILE A 8 9.57 17.10 -9.18
C ILE A 8 10.01 17.12 -7.70
N ASN A 9 9.22 16.55 -6.80
CA ASN A 9 9.50 16.52 -5.35
C ASN A 9 9.90 15.13 -4.83
N SER A 10 10.23 14.19 -5.73
CA SER A 10 10.73 12.89 -5.30
C SER A 10 12.08 13.03 -4.61
N PRO A 11 12.32 12.36 -3.47
CA PRO A 11 13.63 12.31 -2.85
C PRO A 11 14.72 11.71 -3.77
N CYS A 12 14.31 11.06 -4.87
CA CYS A 12 15.17 10.42 -5.86
C CYS A 12 15.17 11.16 -7.22
N THR A 13 14.89 12.46 -7.26
CA THR A 13 14.72 13.25 -8.50
C THR A 13 15.92 13.22 -9.47
N ASN A 14 17.10 12.92 -8.98
CA ASN A 14 18.33 12.89 -9.80
C ASN A 14 18.63 11.50 -10.38
N HIS A 15 17.78 10.51 -10.16
CA HIS A 15 17.97 9.16 -10.66
C HIS A 15 17.02 8.85 -11.81
N VAL A 16 17.59 8.57 -12.98
CA VAL A 16 16.84 7.95 -14.07
C VAL A 16 16.69 6.47 -13.72
N MET A 17 15.48 6.05 -13.38
CA MET A 17 15.21 4.63 -13.15
C MET A 17 15.29 3.88 -14.48
N PRO A 18 16.10 2.81 -14.58
CA PRO A 18 16.17 2.01 -15.78
C PRO A 18 14.79 1.40 -16.09
N GLN A 19 14.50 1.28 -17.38
CA GLN A 19 13.28 0.61 -17.82
C GLN A 19 13.34 -0.87 -17.40
N CYS A 20 12.28 -1.33 -16.74
CA CYS A 20 12.09 -2.74 -16.42
C CYS A 20 10.94 -3.30 -17.27
N ASN A 21 11.15 -4.47 -17.88
CA ASN A 21 10.07 -5.23 -18.50
C ASN A 21 9.57 -6.24 -17.47
N PRO A 22 8.37 -6.09 -16.92
CA PRO A 22 7.83 -7.05 -15.96
C PRO A 22 7.49 -8.37 -16.69
N ASP A 23 7.72 -9.50 -16.04
CA ASP A 23 7.29 -10.80 -16.55
C ASP A 23 5.76 -10.97 -16.41
N ILE A 24 5.19 -10.34 -15.39
CA ILE A 24 3.74 -10.39 -15.09
C ILE A 24 3.26 -8.97 -14.76
N GLU A 25 2.17 -8.55 -15.38
CA GLU A 25 1.45 -7.33 -15.03
C GLU A 25 0.25 -7.68 -14.13
N ILE A 26 0.17 -7.04 -12.96
CA ILE A 26 -0.91 -7.29 -12.01
C ILE A 26 -2.16 -6.51 -12.44
N GLY A 27 -3.28 -7.22 -12.58
CA GLY A 27 -4.61 -6.66 -12.79
C GLY A 27 -5.23 -6.06 -11.51
N ASN A 28 -6.56 -5.90 -11.50
CA ASN A 28 -7.25 -5.31 -10.34
C ASN A 28 -7.26 -6.20 -9.11
N GLU A 29 -7.41 -7.50 -9.34
CA GLU A 29 -7.52 -8.52 -8.32
C GLU A 29 -7.03 -9.84 -8.91
N GLU A 30 -5.97 -10.43 -8.34
CA GLU A 30 -5.40 -11.68 -8.82
C GLU A 30 -4.89 -12.51 -7.66
N ILE A 31 -4.74 -13.81 -7.91
CA ILE A 31 -4.16 -14.75 -6.96
C ILE A 31 -2.97 -15.42 -7.65
N PHE A 32 -1.81 -15.27 -7.04
CA PHE A 32 -0.61 -15.99 -7.46
C PHE A 32 -0.33 -17.13 -6.48
N GLU A 33 0.07 -18.27 -6.99
CA GLU A 33 0.44 -19.40 -6.15
C GLU A 33 1.91 -19.77 -6.35
N PHE A 34 2.68 -19.76 -5.27
CA PHE A 34 4.09 -20.07 -5.26
C PHE A 34 4.39 -21.14 -4.20
N LYS A 35 4.64 -22.38 -4.64
CA LYS A 35 5.01 -23.47 -3.73
C LYS A 35 4.08 -23.62 -2.51
N GLY A 36 2.77 -23.49 -2.73
CA GLY A 36 1.75 -23.61 -1.69
C GLY A 36 1.39 -22.31 -0.96
N LEU A 37 2.14 -21.23 -1.17
CA LEU A 37 1.75 -19.89 -0.71
C LEU A 37 0.80 -19.26 -1.72
N LYS A 38 -0.39 -18.84 -1.27
CA LYS A 38 -1.31 -18.02 -2.05
C LYS A 38 -1.12 -16.56 -1.72
N LEU A 39 -0.75 -15.77 -2.73
CA LEU A 39 -0.60 -14.33 -2.64
C LEU A 39 -1.77 -13.66 -3.36
N TYR A 40 -2.64 -13.03 -2.61
CA TYR A 40 -3.74 -12.21 -3.13
C TYR A 40 -3.22 -10.81 -3.41
N THR A 41 -3.51 -10.27 -4.58
CA THR A 41 -3.06 -8.94 -5.00
C THR A 41 -4.26 -8.05 -5.25
N TYR A 42 -4.18 -6.82 -4.76
CA TYR A 42 -5.24 -5.83 -4.88
C TYR A 42 -4.67 -4.50 -5.34
N LYS A 43 -5.07 -4.05 -6.52
CA LYS A 43 -4.67 -2.74 -7.03
C LYS A 43 -5.36 -1.64 -6.25
N MET A 44 -4.57 -0.79 -5.60
CA MET A 44 -5.02 0.29 -4.70
C MET A 44 -4.39 1.63 -5.11
N PRO A 45 -4.76 2.17 -6.30
CA PRO A 45 -4.16 3.40 -6.78
C PRO A 45 -4.45 4.58 -5.86
N GLY A 46 -3.53 5.56 -5.88
CA GLY A 46 -3.69 6.80 -5.14
C GLY A 46 -2.39 7.35 -4.60
N HIS A 47 -1.57 6.57 -3.89
CA HIS A 47 -0.18 6.94 -3.60
C HIS A 47 0.62 7.04 -4.91
N THR A 48 0.50 6.01 -5.76
CA THR A 48 0.83 6.03 -7.18
C THR A 48 -0.27 5.30 -7.97
N ASP A 49 -0.30 5.45 -9.29
CA ASP A 49 -1.21 4.67 -10.16
C ASP A 49 -0.91 3.17 -10.13
N GLY A 50 0.33 2.80 -9.83
CA GLY A 50 0.79 1.42 -9.75
C GLY A 50 0.71 0.78 -8.36
N THR A 51 0.14 1.46 -7.37
CA THR A 51 0.08 0.95 -6.00
C THR A 51 -0.72 -0.35 -5.93
N VAL A 52 -0.12 -1.37 -5.30
CA VAL A 52 -0.72 -2.68 -5.04
C VAL A 52 -0.51 -3.02 -3.57
N VAL A 53 -1.52 -3.56 -2.93
CA VAL A 53 -1.38 -4.23 -1.63
C VAL A 53 -1.47 -5.74 -1.84
N TYR A 54 -0.78 -6.49 -0.98
CA TYR A 54 -0.79 -7.95 -1.02
C TYR A 54 -1.34 -8.49 0.29
N TYR A 55 -2.08 -9.58 0.18
CA TYR A 55 -2.53 -10.34 1.34
C TYR A 55 -2.11 -11.79 1.20
N ALA A 56 -1.63 -12.38 2.28
CA ALA A 56 -1.27 -13.79 2.33
C ALA A 56 -1.53 -14.37 3.74
N GLU A 57 -1.82 -15.65 3.79
CA GLU A 57 -1.78 -16.42 5.03
C GLU A 57 -0.47 -17.19 5.06
N ILE A 58 0.38 -16.88 6.04
CA ILE A 58 1.72 -17.45 6.20
C ILE A 58 1.80 -18.05 7.60
N ASP A 59 1.90 -19.35 7.68
CA ASP A 59 1.78 -20.11 8.93
C ASP A 59 0.43 -19.83 9.62
N GLN A 60 0.44 -19.07 10.71
CA GLN A 60 -0.77 -18.67 11.44
C GLN A 60 -1.08 -17.19 11.29
N ASP A 61 -0.22 -16.44 10.59
CA ASP A 61 -0.37 -15.02 10.41
C ASP A 61 -1.11 -14.68 9.12
N LYS A 62 -2.02 -13.72 9.23
CA LYS A 62 -2.78 -13.12 8.15
C LYS A 62 -2.17 -11.77 7.84
N VAL A 63 -1.31 -11.77 6.83
CA VAL A 63 -0.38 -10.69 6.55
C VAL A 63 -0.93 -9.77 5.47
N LEU A 64 -0.97 -8.47 5.74
CA LEU A 64 -1.23 -7.43 4.76
C LEU A 64 0.06 -6.65 4.49
N PHE A 65 0.53 -6.69 3.26
CA PHE A 65 1.66 -5.88 2.78
C PHE A 65 1.11 -4.63 2.12
N THR A 66 1.35 -3.48 2.72
CA THR A 66 0.75 -2.21 2.27
C THR A 66 1.66 -1.37 1.39
N GLY A 67 2.95 -1.70 1.31
CA GLY A 67 3.92 -0.83 0.63
C GLY A 67 3.84 0.59 1.20
N ASP A 68 3.76 1.58 0.32
CA ASP A 68 3.65 2.99 0.67
C ASP A 68 2.21 3.51 0.64
N PHE A 69 1.23 2.62 0.51
CA PHE A 69 -0.18 3.01 0.55
C PHE A 69 -0.56 3.58 1.93
N PHE A 70 -0.18 2.90 3.00
CA PHE A 70 -0.23 3.41 4.37
C PHE A 70 0.74 2.68 5.30
N PHE A 71 1.08 3.30 6.41
CA PHE A 71 2.02 2.81 7.41
C PHE A 71 1.38 2.70 8.79
N PRO A 72 1.82 1.76 9.63
CA PRO A 72 1.45 1.75 11.04
C PRO A 72 1.89 3.03 11.77
N TYR A 73 3.08 3.52 11.45
CA TYR A 73 3.64 4.74 12.03
C TYR A 73 4.30 5.58 10.95
N GLY A 74 3.96 6.86 10.89
CA GLY A 74 4.59 7.84 10.01
C GLY A 74 5.97 8.29 10.50
N GLU A 75 6.63 9.12 9.69
CA GLU A 75 7.98 9.64 9.97
C GLU A 75 8.06 10.43 11.28
N ARG A 76 6.96 11.04 11.71
CA ARG A 76 6.85 11.81 12.95
C ARG A 76 6.25 11.01 14.11
N GLY A 77 6.11 9.70 13.95
CA GLY A 77 5.53 8.81 14.95
C GLY A 77 3.99 8.83 15.01
N GLU A 78 3.32 9.54 14.10
CA GLU A 78 1.86 9.51 14.01
C GLU A 78 1.36 8.11 13.62
N PHE A 79 0.32 7.63 14.32
CA PHE A 79 -0.25 6.31 14.08
C PHE A 79 -1.13 6.31 12.83
N ALA A 80 -0.96 5.29 11.98
CA ALA A 80 -1.70 5.09 10.74
C ALA A 80 -1.54 6.23 9.71
N SER A 81 -0.30 6.58 9.41
CA SER A 81 0.05 7.55 8.38
C SER A 81 -0.12 7.01 6.96
N THR A 82 -0.23 7.88 5.98
CA THR A 82 -0.20 7.56 4.56
C THR A 82 1.15 7.89 3.94
N GLY A 83 1.46 7.27 2.79
CA GLY A 83 2.72 7.50 2.08
C GLY A 83 2.91 8.94 1.61
N TRP A 84 4.11 9.21 1.11
CA TRP A 84 4.49 10.50 0.53
C TRP A 84 3.55 10.90 -0.62
N LYS A 85 3.20 12.20 -0.69
CA LYS A 85 2.18 12.74 -1.59
C LYS A 85 2.75 13.48 -2.81
N GLY A 86 4.05 13.38 -3.06
CA GLY A 86 4.72 14.16 -4.10
C GLY A 86 4.87 13.45 -5.45
N ASP A 87 4.36 12.22 -5.61
CA ASP A 87 4.35 11.55 -6.91
C ASP A 87 3.41 12.25 -7.90
N LEU A 88 3.79 12.25 -9.19
CA LEU A 88 2.97 12.88 -10.24
C LEU A 88 1.61 12.21 -10.43
N SER A 89 1.48 10.95 -10.07
CA SER A 89 0.23 10.17 -10.14
C SER A 89 -0.53 10.14 -8.80
N TYR A 90 -0.04 10.85 -7.77
CA TYR A 90 -0.74 10.94 -6.48
C TYR A 90 -2.13 11.56 -6.68
N SER A 91 -3.13 10.89 -6.14
CA SER A 91 -4.52 11.36 -6.17
C SER A 91 -5.22 11.05 -4.84
N PRO A 92 -5.62 12.08 -4.09
CA PRO A 92 -6.38 11.90 -2.86
C PRO A 92 -7.74 11.24 -3.10
N GLU A 93 -8.37 11.47 -4.26
CA GLU A 93 -9.63 10.85 -4.65
C GLU A 93 -9.46 9.35 -4.85
N LYS A 94 -8.44 8.93 -5.61
CA LYS A 94 -8.12 7.51 -5.80
C LYS A 94 -7.72 6.84 -4.48
N MET A 95 -6.95 7.55 -3.63
CA MET A 95 -6.63 7.07 -2.27
C MET A 95 -7.91 6.79 -1.46
N THR A 96 -8.88 7.72 -1.49
CA THR A 96 -10.15 7.57 -0.79
C THR A 96 -10.93 6.35 -1.30
N GLN A 97 -11.01 6.17 -2.62
CA GLN A 97 -11.66 5.02 -3.24
C GLN A 97 -10.97 3.70 -2.87
N SER A 98 -9.65 3.68 -2.92
CA SER A 98 -8.84 2.50 -2.56
C SER A 98 -8.98 2.13 -1.08
N PHE A 99 -8.98 3.11 -0.17
CA PHE A 99 -9.24 2.86 1.25
C PHE A 99 -10.65 2.34 1.50
N SER A 100 -11.66 2.93 0.84
CA SER A 100 -13.05 2.45 0.95
C SER A 100 -13.15 1.00 0.50
N ARG A 101 -12.57 0.68 -0.67
CA ARG A 101 -12.52 -0.69 -1.18
C ARG A 101 -11.84 -1.65 -0.20
N LEU A 102 -10.64 -1.32 0.28
CA LEU A 102 -9.90 -2.18 1.20
C LEU A 102 -10.65 -2.39 2.52
N TYR A 103 -11.31 -1.35 3.02
CA TYR A 103 -12.15 -1.43 4.22
C TYR A 103 -13.36 -2.35 4.02
N ASP A 104 -14.04 -2.25 2.86
CA ASP A 104 -15.22 -3.04 2.52
C ASP A 104 -14.91 -4.53 2.31
N MET A 105 -13.68 -4.86 1.94
CA MET A 105 -13.20 -6.24 1.81
C MET A 105 -13.18 -6.99 3.15
N LYS A 106 -13.11 -6.29 4.28
CA LYS A 106 -13.11 -6.86 5.64
C LYS A 106 -12.09 -7.98 5.82
N LEU A 107 -10.90 -7.79 5.26
CA LEU A 107 -9.81 -8.75 5.39
C LEU A 107 -9.51 -8.98 6.88
N ASN A 108 -9.41 -10.25 7.25
CA ASN A 108 -8.95 -10.61 8.59
C ASN A 108 -7.42 -10.49 8.60
N VAL A 109 -6.87 -9.49 9.28
CA VAL A 109 -5.44 -9.16 9.29
C VAL A 109 -4.96 -9.15 10.73
N ASN A 110 -3.86 -9.84 11.03
CA ASN A 110 -3.21 -9.78 12.34
C ASN A 110 -1.74 -9.33 12.26
N LEU A 111 -1.23 -9.12 11.04
CA LEU A 111 0.11 -8.58 10.79
C LEU A 111 0.08 -7.61 9.59
N VAL A 112 0.57 -6.39 9.81
CA VAL A 112 0.77 -5.41 8.72
C VAL A 112 2.25 -5.15 8.54
N LEU A 113 2.69 -5.31 7.28
CA LEU A 113 4.04 -5.02 6.81
C LEU A 113 3.96 -3.90 5.76
N SER A 114 4.53 -2.75 6.06
CA SER A 114 4.55 -1.58 5.18
C SER A 114 5.91 -1.40 4.52
N GLY A 115 5.99 -0.50 3.52
CA GLY A 115 7.25 -0.15 2.86
C GLY A 115 8.23 0.56 3.79
N HIS A 116 7.73 1.22 4.83
CA HIS A 116 8.51 1.94 5.83
C HIS A 116 8.01 1.66 7.24
N GLY A 117 8.89 1.82 8.23
CA GLY A 117 8.57 1.71 9.64
C GLY A 117 8.66 0.27 10.17
N ILE A 118 8.01 0.04 11.30
CA ILE A 118 8.04 -1.25 12.00
C ILE A 118 6.76 -2.04 11.76
N PRO A 119 6.81 -3.37 11.76
CA PRO A 119 5.61 -4.22 11.66
C PRO A 119 4.62 -3.95 12.79
N LEU A 120 3.33 -4.09 12.49
CA LEU A 120 2.25 -4.02 13.47
C LEU A 120 1.56 -5.37 13.61
N PHE A 121 1.44 -5.86 14.84
CA PHE A 121 0.87 -7.17 15.17
C PHE A 121 -0.41 -7.08 15.97
N GLY A 122 -1.22 -8.14 15.91
CA GLY A 122 -2.35 -8.39 16.78
C GLY A 122 -3.57 -7.51 16.49
N GLU A 123 -4.36 -7.20 17.51
CA GLU A 123 -5.64 -6.49 17.38
C GLU A 123 -5.54 -5.12 16.70
N LYS A 124 -4.46 -4.40 16.96
CA LYS A 124 -4.23 -3.09 16.31
C LYS A 124 -4.04 -3.21 14.80
N ALA A 125 -3.51 -4.34 14.31
CA ALA A 125 -3.35 -4.58 12.88
C ALA A 125 -4.72 -4.76 12.18
N GLN A 126 -5.68 -5.40 12.85
CA GLN A 126 -7.04 -5.60 12.31
C GLN A 126 -7.76 -4.26 12.04
N ASP A 127 -7.54 -3.27 12.89
CA ASP A 127 -8.23 -1.98 12.81
C ASP A 127 -7.46 -0.94 11.99
N LEU A 128 -6.21 -1.25 11.61
CA LEU A 128 -5.32 -0.26 11.02
C LEU A 128 -5.85 0.33 9.70
N THR A 129 -6.47 -0.48 8.83
CA THR A 129 -7.07 0.02 7.58
C THR A 129 -8.11 1.10 7.84
N ARG A 130 -9.00 0.89 8.82
CA ARG A 130 -10.01 1.86 9.22
C ARG A 130 -9.39 3.14 9.78
N VAL A 131 -8.38 2.99 10.62
CA VAL A 131 -7.70 4.15 11.22
C VAL A 131 -6.94 4.95 10.17
N ALA A 132 -6.24 4.29 9.26
CA ALA A 132 -5.54 4.92 8.15
C ALA A 132 -6.50 5.64 7.19
N PHE A 133 -7.65 5.05 6.89
CA PHE A 133 -8.69 5.68 6.09
C PHE A 133 -9.20 6.96 6.77
N LYS A 134 -9.52 6.90 8.07
CA LYS A 134 -9.94 8.07 8.84
C LYS A 134 -8.86 9.16 8.85
N TYR A 135 -7.60 8.79 9.05
CA TYR A 135 -6.47 9.71 9.00
C TYR A 135 -6.37 10.39 7.63
N HIS A 136 -6.47 9.61 6.56
CA HIS A 136 -6.46 10.14 5.19
C HIS A 136 -7.55 11.18 4.96
N ILE A 137 -8.81 10.88 5.35
CA ILE A 137 -9.94 11.82 5.19
C ILE A 137 -9.72 13.12 5.98
N LEU A 138 -9.18 13.05 7.19
CA LEU A 138 -8.95 14.22 8.03
C LEU A 138 -7.84 15.14 7.48
N ASN A 139 -6.85 14.59 6.79
CA ASN A 139 -5.69 15.33 6.28
C ASN A 139 -5.80 15.76 4.81
N ASN A 140 -6.92 15.49 4.16
CA ASN A 140 -7.19 15.89 2.77
C ASN A 140 -8.53 16.65 2.62
N ARG A 141 -8.99 17.29 3.71
CA ARG A 141 -10.12 18.23 3.72
C ARG A 141 -9.67 19.64 3.44
#